data_3e0eaf8b9c4a0ee6a7131f92a4ccb6ed
#
_entry.id   3e0eaf8b9c4a0ee6a7131f92a4ccb6ed
#
_cell.length_a   1.000
_cell.length_b   1.000
_cell.length_c   1.000
_cell.angle_alpha   90.00
_cell.angle_beta   90.00
_cell.angle_gamma   90.00
#
_symmetry.space_group_name_H-M   'P 1'
#
loop_
_entity.id
_entity.type
_entity.pdbx_description
1 polymer ?
#
loop_
_entity_poly.entity_id
_entity_poly.type
_entity_poly.pdbx_seq_one_letter_code
_entity_poly.pdbx_strand_id
1 'polypeptide(L)'
;MAWHPQPPELDRWMDLYQAVCRTNDAEPDAGRYLLAWALEAGVERSAITASASTWLKDTPAAAKAWGKTWTDRSVKSSFATQAVAYGLATLEELLEISSAWSEWGNHEAAWFMIPHGEILIRV
;
A
#
# COMPACT_ATOMS: atom_id res chain seq x y z
N MET A 1 2.51 -1.57 -6.44
CA MET A 1 1.77 -0.31 -6.62
C MET A 1 2.56 0.62 -7.53
N ALA A 2 1.88 1.54 -8.21
CA ALA A 2 2.49 2.55 -9.06
C ALA A 2 1.71 3.86 -8.94
N TRP A 3 2.36 5.00 -9.08
CA TRP A 3 1.73 6.32 -8.96
C TRP A 3 2.44 7.39 -9.77
N HIS A 4 1.71 8.44 -10.07
CA HIS A 4 2.18 9.65 -10.71
C HIS A 4 1.40 10.86 -10.14
N PRO A 5 2.01 12.00 -9.85
CA PRO A 5 3.46 12.24 -9.77
C PRO A 5 4.16 11.35 -8.73
N GLN A 6 5.47 11.21 -8.86
CA GLN A 6 6.28 10.37 -7.98
C GLN A 6 7.33 11.20 -7.23
N PRO A 7 6.91 12.01 -6.25
CA PRO A 7 7.88 12.72 -5.42
C PRO A 7 8.60 11.74 -4.49
N PRO A 8 9.84 12.05 -4.07
CA PRO A 8 10.63 11.13 -3.23
C PRO A 8 9.95 10.78 -1.90
N GLU A 9 9.12 11.66 -1.37
CA GLU A 9 8.37 11.43 -0.12
C GLU A 9 7.36 10.28 -0.26
N LEU A 10 6.76 10.09 -1.43
CA LEU A 10 5.87 8.95 -1.67
C LEU A 10 6.64 7.64 -1.84
N ASP A 11 7.81 7.66 -2.43
CA ASP A 11 8.71 6.51 -2.45
C ASP A 11 9.12 6.12 -1.03
N ARG A 12 9.47 7.11 -0.21
CA ARG A 12 9.80 6.92 1.21
C ARG A 12 8.59 6.39 2.00
N TRP A 13 7.39 6.88 1.73
CA TRP A 13 6.15 6.35 2.31
C TRP A 13 6.01 4.85 2.04
N MET A 14 6.25 4.41 0.80
CA MET A 14 6.16 3.00 0.44
C MET A 14 7.18 2.15 1.19
N ASP A 15 8.42 2.61 1.27
CA ASP A 15 9.47 1.91 2.02
C ASP A 15 9.10 1.76 3.50
N LEU A 16 8.56 2.83 4.10
CA LEU A 16 8.09 2.81 5.50
C LEU A 16 6.89 1.87 5.69
N TYR A 17 5.91 1.93 4.78
CA TYR A 17 4.75 1.06 4.83
C TYR A 17 5.17 -0.42 4.84
N GLN A 18 6.06 -0.80 3.94
CA GLN A 18 6.57 -2.15 3.88
C GLN A 18 7.39 -2.52 5.12
N ALA A 19 8.23 -1.62 5.60
CA ALA A 19 9.04 -1.86 6.80
C ALA A 19 8.18 -2.06 8.06
N VAL A 20 7.14 -1.24 8.25
CA VAL A 20 6.19 -1.39 9.36
C VAL A 20 5.43 -2.70 9.26
N CYS A 21 4.94 -3.08 8.07
CA CYS A 21 4.27 -4.36 7.87
C CYS A 21 5.17 -5.53 8.25
N ARG A 22 6.42 -5.55 7.77
CA ARG A 22 7.37 -6.64 8.08
C ARG A 22 7.76 -6.69 9.54
N THR A 23 7.90 -5.55 10.20
CA THR A 23 8.14 -5.48 11.65
C THR A 23 6.97 -6.05 12.44
N ASN A 24 5.76 -6.01 11.90
CA ASN A 24 4.56 -6.61 12.46
C ASN A 24 4.33 -8.08 12.00
N ASP A 25 5.34 -8.74 11.45
CA ASP A 25 5.26 -10.11 10.90
C ASP A 25 4.20 -10.27 9.80
N ALA A 26 3.90 -9.20 9.07
CA ALA A 26 2.96 -9.20 7.94
C ALA A 26 3.71 -9.13 6.61
N GLU A 27 3.17 -9.77 5.58
CA GLU A 27 3.70 -9.70 4.21
C GLU A 27 2.88 -8.68 3.39
N PRO A 28 3.42 -7.47 3.13
CA PRO A 28 2.70 -6.45 2.39
C PRO A 28 2.44 -6.81 0.92
N ASP A 29 3.24 -7.71 0.36
CA ASP A 29 3.13 -8.18 -1.02
C ASP A 29 2.48 -9.59 -1.12
N ALA A 30 1.66 -9.95 -0.14
CA ALA A 30 1.04 -11.29 -0.01
C ALA A 30 0.34 -11.77 -1.29
N GLY A 31 -0.22 -10.87 -2.09
CA GLY A 31 -0.93 -11.24 -3.32
C GLY A 31 -0.10 -12.08 -4.29
N ARG A 32 1.21 -11.84 -4.37
CA ARG A 32 2.11 -12.62 -5.25
C ARG A 32 2.42 -14.03 -4.72
N TYR A 33 2.20 -14.27 -3.44
CA TYR A 33 2.55 -15.54 -2.78
C TYR A 33 1.36 -16.47 -2.56
N LEU A 34 0.11 -16.00 -2.76
CA LEU A 34 -1.10 -16.77 -2.45
C LEU A 34 -1.12 -18.14 -3.13
N LEU A 35 -0.72 -18.21 -4.41
CA LEU A 35 -0.65 -19.48 -5.13
C LEU A 35 0.38 -20.43 -4.51
N ALA A 36 1.56 -19.95 -4.20
CA ALA A 36 2.61 -20.76 -3.57
C ALA A 36 2.16 -21.27 -2.20
N TRP A 37 1.61 -20.40 -1.38
CA TRP A 37 1.12 -20.77 -0.04
C TRP A 37 -0.02 -21.78 -0.08
N ALA A 38 -0.94 -21.68 -1.05
CA ALA A 38 -1.99 -22.67 -1.22
C ALA A 38 -1.43 -24.06 -1.57
N LEU A 39 -0.43 -24.10 -2.46
CA LEU A 39 0.23 -25.36 -2.83
C LEU A 39 1.03 -25.97 -1.65
N GLU A 40 1.76 -25.14 -0.90
CA GLU A 40 2.47 -25.53 0.30
C GLU A 40 1.53 -26.08 1.40
N ALA A 41 0.32 -25.52 1.48
CA ALA A 41 -0.74 -26.00 2.37
C ALA A 41 -1.40 -27.32 1.90
N GLY A 42 -0.98 -27.87 0.76
CA GLY A 42 -1.48 -29.14 0.24
C GLY A 42 -2.72 -29.03 -0.64
N VAL A 43 -3.08 -27.84 -1.10
CA VAL A 43 -4.20 -27.67 -2.02
C VAL A 43 -3.79 -28.16 -3.42
N GLU A 44 -4.60 -29.04 -4.01
CA GLU A 44 -4.35 -29.51 -5.37
C GLU A 44 -4.38 -28.37 -6.40
N ARG A 45 -3.37 -28.32 -7.27
CA ARG A 45 -3.26 -27.24 -8.27
C ARG A 45 -4.51 -27.07 -9.13
N SER A 46 -5.18 -28.18 -9.46
CA SER A 46 -6.41 -28.18 -10.25
C SER A 46 -7.62 -27.54 -9.55
N ALA A 47 -7.58 -27.46 -8.22
CA ALA A 47 -8.61 -26.80 -7.41
C ALA A 47 -8.42 -25.27 -7.31
N ILE A 48 -7.28 -24.74 -7.78
CA ILE A 48 -6.93 -23.32 -7.61
C ILE A 48 -7.10 -22.58 -8.94
N THR A 49 -7.85 -21.48 -8.90
CA THR A 49 -7.91 -20.48 -9.98
C THR A 49 -7.26 -19.20 -9.46
N ALA A 50 -6.19 -18.74 -10.11
CA ALA A 50 -5.56 -17.48 -9.80
C ALA A 50 -6.08 -16.36 -10.72
N SER A 51 -6.26 -15.19 -10.17
CA SER A 51 -6.67 -13.97 -10.88
C SER A 51 -5.99 -12.73 -10.31
N ALA A 52 -6.22 -11.60 -10.96
CA ALA A 52 -5.76 -10.31 -10.47
C ALA A 52 -6.80 -9.25 -10.76
N SER A 53 -6.91 -8.29 -9.86
CA SER A 53 -7.68 -7.07 -10.04
C SER A 53 -6.84 -5.85 -9.68
N THR A 54 -7.38 -4.68 -9.90
CA THR A 54 -6.65 -3.43 -9.65
C THR A 54 -7.61 -2.39 -9.07
N TRP A 55 -7.19 -1.73 -8.00
CA TRP A 55 -7.79 -0.47 -7.59
C TRP A 55 -7.08 0.68 -8.28
N LEU A 56 -7.85 1.54 -8.91
CA LEU A 56 -7.35 2.70 -9.64
C LEU A 56 -7.94 3.99 -9.05
N LYS A 57 -7.06 4.96 -8.78
CA LYS A 57 -7.40 6.31 -8.33
C LYS A 57 -6.93 7.27 -9.41
N ASP A 58 -7.76 7.49 -10.43
CA ASP A 58 -7.41 8.23 -11.66
C ASP A 58 -8.31 9.42 -11.94
N THR A 59 -9.38 9.61 -11.17
CA THR A 59 -10.23 10.79 -11.26
C THR A 59 -9.85 11.83 -10.22
N PRO A 60 -10.11 13.14 -10.45
CA PRO A 60 -9.83 14.18 -9.46
C PRO A 60 -10.44 13.89 -8.09
N ALA A 61 -11.67 13.40 -8.04
CA ALA A 61 -12.36 13.06 -6.79
C ALA A 61 -11.71 11.87 -6.09
N ALA A 62 -11.36 10.79 -6.82
CA ALA A 62 -10.72 9.62 -6.26
C ALA A 62 -9.29 9.92 -5.78
N ALA A 63 -8.52 10.69 -6.55
CA ALA A 63 -7.17 11.11 -6.16
C ALA A 63 -7.18 11.99 -4.91
N LYS A 64 -8.11 12.95 -4.84
CA LYS A 64 -8.26 13.83 -3.68
C LYS A 64 -8.64 13.04 -2.42
N ALA A 65 -9.57 12.10 -2.52
CA ALA A 65 -9.98 11.26 -1.40
C ALA A 65 -8.83 10.35 -0.92
N TRP A 66 -8.09 9.74 -1.86
CA TRP A 66 -6.94 8.89 -1.54
C TRP A 66 -5.80 9.68 -0.91
N GLY A 67 -5.46 10.84 -1.48
CA GLY A 67 -4.46 11.75 -0.94
C GLY A 67 -4.81 12.22 0.46
N LYS A 68 -6.09 12.60 0.71
CA LYS A 68 -6.56 12.96 2.06
C LYS A 68 -6.42 11.80 3.04
N THR A 69 -6.79 10.60 2.64
CA THR A 69 -6.66 9.40 3.49
C THR A 69 -5.23 9.24 3.97
N TRP A 70 -4.25 9.33 3.07
CA TRP A 70 -2.84 9.15 3.44
C TRP A 70 -2.23 10.38 4.09
N THR A 71 -2.71 11.59 3.78
CA THR A 71 -2.37 12.79 4.55
C THR A 71 -2.66 12.58 6.04
N ASP A 72 -3.85 12.10 6.36
CA ASP A 72 -4.26 11.83 7.75
C ASP A 72 -3.53 10.62 8.34
N ARG A 73 -3.45 9.50 7.61
CA ARG A 73 -2.80 8.28 8.10
C ARG A 73 -1.32 8.44 8.35
N SER A 74 -0.64 9.27 7.59
CA SER A 74 0.80 9.49 7.77
C SER A 74 1.16 10.11 9.13
N VAL A 75 0.20 10.73 9.80
CA VAL A 75 0.44 11.41 11.09
C VAL A 75 -0.50 10.99 12.22
N LYS A 76 -1.64 10.36 11.93
CA LYS A 76 -2.72 10.09 12.92
C LYS A 76 -3.13 8.63 13.02
N SER A 77 -2.38 7.69 12.46
CA SER A 77 -2.76 6.28 12.45
C SER A 77 -1.79 5.42 13.26
N SER A 78 -2.14 4.15 13.43
CA SER A 78 -1.23 3.14 13.99
C SER A 78 0.04 3.00 13.16
N PHE A 79 -0.03 3.16 11.83
CA PHE A 79 1.14 3.21 10.97
C PHE A 79 2.13 4.30 11.43
N ALA A 80 1.66 5.53 11.65
CA ALA A 80 2.49 6.64 12.11
C ALA A 80 3.09 6.37 13.49
N THR A 81 2.27 5.91 14.44
CA THR A 81 2.72 5.59 15.80
C THR A 81 3.77 4.48 15.79
N GLN A 82 3.56 3.42 15.02
CA GLN A 82 4.48 2.29 14.91
C GLN A 82 5.77 2.67 14.19
N ALA A 83 5.70 3.46 13.12
CA ALA A 83 6.89 3.92 12.40
C ALA A 83 7.86 4.66 13.33
N VAL A 84 7.34 5.51 14.20
CA VAL A 84 8.14 6.24 15.20
C VAL A 84 8.61 5.30 16.32
N ALA A 85 7.73 4.48 16.87
CA ALA A 85 8.05 3.56 17.97
C ALA A 85 9.11 2.52 17.57
N TYR A 86 9.10 2.07 16.33
CA TYR A 86 10.11 1.12 15.80
C TYR A 86 11.41 1.79 15.37
N GLY A 87 11.51 3.11 15.47
CA GLY A 87 12.71 3.86 15.04
C GLY A 87 12.90 3.91 13.52
N LEU A 88 11.84 3.68 12.73
CA LEU A 88 11.89 3.66 11.27
C LEU A 88 11.74 5.06 10.67
N ALA A 89 11.08 5.97 11.37
CA ALA A 89 10.87 7.36 10.94
C ALA A 89 10.79 8.31 12.12
N THR A 90 10.98 9.60 11.85
CA THR A 90 10.70 10.67 12.80
C THR A 90 9.34 11.29 12.53
N LEU A 91 8.76 11.96 13.52
CA LEU A 91 7.51 12.72 13.33
C LEU A 91 7.66 13.78 12.24
N GLU A 92 8.81 14.46 12.18
CA GLU A 92 9.11 15.46 11.15
C GLU A 92 9.04 14.86 9.74
N GLU A 93 9.66 13.70 9.53
CA GLU A 93 9.60 12.97 8.25
C GLU A 93 8.16 12.58 7.89
N LEU A 94 7.36 12.11 8.86
CA LEU A 94 5.96 11.78 8.62
C LEU A 94 5.12 13.00 8.26
N LEU A 95 5.43 14.19 8.80
CA LEU A 95 4.78 15.44 8.41
C LEU A 95 5.13 15.83 6.96
N GLU A 96 6.36 15.63 6.53
CA GLU A 96 6.77 15.85 5.14
C GLU A 96 6.03 14.90 4.18
N ILE A 97 5.92 13.62 4.53
CA ILE A 97 5.15 12.62 3.77
C ILE A 97 3.67 13.01 3.72
N SER A 98 3.10 13.43 4.83
CA SER A 98 1.71 13.91 4.91
C SER A 98 1.45 15.08 3.95
N SER A 99 2.35 16.06 3.93
CA SER A 99 2.29 17.21 3.04
C SER A 99 2.36 16.78 1.56
N ALA A 100 3.27 15.88 1.23
CA ALA A 100 3.42 15.34 -0.13
C ALA A 100 2.15 14.62 -0.61
N TRP A 101 1.49 13.86 0.26
CA TRP A 101 0.20 13.22 -0.06
C TRP A 101 -0.91 14.24 -0.33
N SER A 102 -0.95 15.33 0.43
CA SER A 102 -1.91 16.42 0.20
C SER A 102 -1.69 17.09 -1.16
N GLU A 103 -0.45 17.38 -1.51
CA GLU A 103 -0.08 17.93 -2.82
C GLU A 103 -0.42 16.96 -3.95
N TRP A 104 -0.08 15.68 -3.79
CA TRP A 104 -0.39 14.64 -4.78
C TRP A 104 -1.90 14.56 -5.03
N GLY A 105 -2.72 14.54 -3.98
CA GLY A 105 -4.18 14.45 -4.09
C GLY A 105 -4.83 15.64 -4.81
N ASN A 106 -4.16 16.77 -4.89
CA ASN A 106 -4.62 17.98 -5.60
C ASN A 106 -3.97 18.16 -6.97
N HIS A 107 -3.10 17.24 -7.38
CA HIS A 107 -2.43 17.33 -8.67
C HIS A 107 -3.38 16.90 -9.80
N GLU A 108 -3.42 17.67 -10.89
CA GLU A 108 -4.33 17.45 -12.02
C GLU A 108 -4.15 16.07 -12.68
N ALA A 109 -2.91 15.59 -12.76
CA ALA A 109 -2.57 14.31 -13.36
C ALA A 109 -2.34 13.19 -12.32
N ALA A 110 -2.87 13.33 -11.11
CA ALA A 110 -2.71 12.31 -10.06
C ALA A 110 -3.33 10.99 -10.49
N TRP A 111 -2.53 9.94 -10.38
CA TRP A 111 -2.88 8.58 -10.74
C TRP A 111 -2.23 7.60 -9.77
N PHE A 112 -2.99 6.63 -9.25
CA PHE A 112 -2.49 5.62 -8.32
C PHE A 112 -3.11 4.27 -8.60
N MET A 113 -2.28 3.22 -8.69
CA MET A 113 -2.72 1.86 -8.96
C MET A 113 -2.27 0.91 -7.85
N ILE A 114 -3.21 0.08 -7.37
CA ILE A 114 -2.93 -0.98 -6.40
C ILE A 114 -3.32 -2.32 -7.03
N PRO A 115 -2.35 -3.15 -7.45
CA PRO A 115 -2.64 -4.48 -7.95
C PRO A 115 -2.99 -5.42 -6.79
N HIS A 116 -3.97 -6.29 -7.01
CA HIS A 116 -4.40 -7.34 -6.08
C HIS A 116 -4.19 -8.71 -6.73
N GLY A 117 -3.43 -9.58 -6.07
CA GLY A 117 -3.42 -10.99 -6.40
C GLY A 117 -4.56 -11.69 -5.67
N GLU A 118 -5.22 -12.61 -6.33
CA GLU A 118 -6.41 -13.31 -5.83
C GLU A 118 -6.32 -14.80 -6.15
N ILE A 119 -6.82 -15.66 -5.27
CA ILE A 119 -7.02 -17.07 -5.57
C ILE A 119 -8.42 -17.51 -5.15
N LEU A 120 -9.03 -18.38 -5.94
CA LEU A 120 -10.25 -19.10 -5.60
C LEU A 120 -9.91 -20.57 -5.47
N ILE A 121 -10.24 -21.16 -4.33
CA ILE A 121 -10.04 -22.59 -4.06
C ILE A 121 -11.40 -23.28 -4.04
N ARG A 122 -11.57 -24.31 -4.86
CA ARG A 122 -12.79 -25.16 -4.86
C ARG A 122 -12.60 -26.28 -3.85
N VAL A 123 -13.51 -26.34 -2.93
CA VAL A 123 -13.58 -27.38 -1.91
C VAL A 123 -14.56 -28.48 -2.27
#